data_c8871ae7a7330f5e7975aa7c60f8fcd3
#
_entry.id   c8871ae7a7330f5e7975aa7c60f8fcd3
#
_cell.length_a   1.000
_cell.length_b   1.000
_cell.length_c   1.000
_cell.angle_alpha   90.00
_cell.angle_beta   90.00
_cell.angle_gamma   90.00
#
_symmetry.space_group_name_H-M   'P 1'
#
loop_
_entity.id
_entity.type
_entity.pdbx_description
1 polymer ?
#
loop_
_entity_poly.entity_id
_entity_poly.type
_entity_poly.pdbx_seq_one_letter_code
_entity_poly.pdbx_strand_id
1 'polypeptide(L)'
;DDPAVDLRGARRVLDSHWSVSAEDYVIRNAGREMSFFKGLVTLRGGIDGIALGPEWLYFGALSGSELYRIRLSDLRDANLPQSQMEKRVESYSIKPLSDGLSIDVDGNVYITDVEHHAIFAVDRNRDLRTLLQSDNIRWPDALSFGPDGWLYVADSALGDVVLKSREHIESQAPYRVFRFKPGVEGTPGQ
;
A
#
# COMPACT_ATOMS: atom_id res chain seq x y z
N ASP A 1 24.36 -10.61 -8.52
CA ASP A 1 23.25 -11.49 -8.92
C ASP A 1 23.04 -12.52 -7.82
N ASP A 2 21.88 -12.46 -7.16
CA ASP A 2 21.49 -13.46 -6.17
C ASP A 2 21.05 -14.73 -6.93
N PRO A 3 21.75 -15.86 -6.79
CA PRO A 3 21.43 -17.10 -7.50
C PRO A 3 20.07 -17.70 -7.09
N ALA A 4 19.45 -17.19 -6.02
CA ALA A 4 18.14 -17.63 -5.55
C ALA A 4 16.98 -16.98 -6.31
N VAL A 5 17.22 -15.92 -7.08
CA VAL A 5 16.19 -15.19 -7.82
C VAL A 5 16.40 -15.32 -9.32
N ASP A 6 15.59 -16.16 -9.96
CA ASP A 6 15.56 -16.30 -11.42
C ASP A 6 14.53 -15.37 -12.03
N LEU A 7 14.97 -14.23 -12.53
CA LEU A 7 14.12 -13.22 -13.18
C LEU A 7 13.99 -13.42 -14.71
N ARG A 8 14.49 -14.53 -15.29
CA ARG A 8 14.46 -14.76 -16.74
C ARG A 8 13.04 -14.80 -17.33
N GLY A 9 12.06 -15.13 -16.49
CA GLY A 9 10.63 -15.06 -16.87
C GLY A 9 9.91 -13.80 -16.44
N ALA A 10 10.59 -12.86 -15.77
CA ALA A 10 9.95 -11.64 -15.29
C ALA A 10 9.73 -10.65 -16.44
N ARG A 11 8.55 -10.05 -16.45
CA ARG A 11 8.18 -9.01 -17.41
C ARG A 11 7.86 -7.73 -16.65
N ARG A 12 8.48 -6.61 -17.05
CA ARG A 12 8.10 -5.29 -16.55
C ARG A 12 6.79 -4.86 -17.22
N VAL A 13 5.84 -4.41 -16.42
CA VAL A 13 4.53 -3.91 -16.89
C VAL A 13 4.27 -2.52 -16.32
N LEU A 14 3.50 -1.70 -17.05
CA LEU A 14 3.13 -0.33 -16.66
C LEU A 14 4.34 0.57 -16.36
N ASP A 15 5.48 0.32 -17.01
CA ASP A 15 6.70 1.10 -16.80
C ASP A 15 6.46 2.57 -17.13
N SER A 16 6.75 3.45 -16.15
CA SER A 16 6.55 4.90 -16.26
C SER A 16 5.09 5.34 -16.48
N HIS A 17 4.12 4.45 -16.30
CA HIS A 17 2.70 4.80 -16.36
C HIS A 17 2.32 5.69 -15.16
N TRP A 18 1.44 6.66 -15.36
CA TRP A 18 1.04 7.60 -14.34
C TRP A 18 0.46 6.93 -13.08
N SER A 19 -0.25 5.80 -13.22
CA SER A 19 -0.87 5.07 -12.10
C SER A 19 0.13 4.41 -11.13
N VAL A 20 1.38 4.22 -11.55
CA VAL A 20 2.46 3.66 -10.72
C VAL A 20 3.45 4.72 -10.26
N SER A 21 3.25 5.96 -10.66
CA SER A 21 4.13 7.08 -10.33
C SER A 21 3.65 7.82 -9.09
N ALA A 22 4.58 8.41 -8.35
CA ALA A 22 4.23 9.30 -7.24
C ALA A 22 3.57 10.58 -7.76
N GLU A 23 2.50 10.99 -7.10
CA GLU A 23 1.91 12.32 -7.28
C GLU A 23 2.65 13.36 -6.43
N ASP A 24 2.38 14.65 -6.68
CA ASP A 24 3.06 15.75 -5.99
C ASP A 24 2.44 16.05 -4.61
N TYR A 25 2.36 15.01 -3.78
CA TYR A 25 1.93 15.13 -2.39
C TYR A 25 3.11 15.15 -1.44
N VAL A 26 3.03 15.98 -0.40
CA VAL A 26 3.93 15.95 0.75
C VAL A 26 3.25 15.19 1.88
N ILE A 27 3.78 14.02 2.21
CA ILE A 27 3.26 13.21 3.31
C ILE A 27 3.44 13.95 4.63
N ARG A 28 2.39 14.01 5.45
CA ARG A 28 2.40 14.60 6.78
C ARG A 28 2.06 13.54 7.83
N ASN A 29 3.07 13.06 8.52
CA ASN A 29 2.89 12.07 9.57
C ASN A 29 3.02 12.73 10.94
N ALA A 30 2.05 12.52 11.83
CA ALA A 30 1.97 13.15 13.15
C ALA A 30 2.14 14.69 13.08
N GLY A 31 1.54 15.33 12.08
CA GLY A 31 1.61 16.78 11.88
C GLY A 31 2.95 17.30 11.33
N ARG A 32 3.90 16.41 11.03
CA ARG A 32 5.22 16.78 10.48
C ARG A 32 5.31 16.40 9.01
N GLU A 33 5.76 17.33 8.18
CA GLU A 33 6.09 17.02 6.79
C GLU A 33 7.27 16.05 6.71
N MET A 34 7.12 14.99 5.91
CA MET A 34 8.19 14.05 5.62
C MET A 34 9.14 14.66 4.59
N SER A 35 9.76 15.78 4.99
CA SER A 35 10.78 16.48 4.21
C SER A 35 12.08 16.57 4.99
N PHE A 36 13.21 16.54 4.27
CA PHE A 36 14.54 16.43 4.83
C PHE A 36 15.46 17.51 4.24
N PHE A 37 16.58 17.75 4.90
CA PHE A 37 17.58 18.74 4.48
C PHE A 37 16.98 20.13 4.19
N LYS A 38 16.14 20.62 5.11
CA LYS A 38 15.43 21.91 5.01
C LYS A 38 14.49 21.98 3.79
N GLY A 39 13.81 20.88 3.47
CA GLY A 39 12.86 20.81 2.37
C GLY A 39 13.45 20.49 1.00
N LEU A 40 14.76 20.22 0.91
CA LEU A 40 15.39 19.84 -0.36
C LEU A 40 14.98 18.45 -0.85
N VAL A 41 14.62 17.56 0.06
CA VAL A 41 14.18 16.20 -0.24
C VAL A 41 12.86 15.94 0.47
N THR A 42 11.87 15.46 -0.27
CA THR A 42 10.56 15.06 0.25
C THR A 42 10.39 13.56 0.06
N LEU A 43 9.89 12.87 1.08
CA LEU A 43 9.54 11.45 0.94
C LEU A 43 8.39 11.33 -0.06
N ARG A 44 8.65 10.63 -1.16
CA ARG A 44 7.67 10.29 -2.18
C ARG A 44 7.91 8.88 -2.66
N GLY A 45 6.85 8.13 -2.78
CA GLY A 45 6.89 6.77 -3.30
C GLY A 45 5.87 6.58 -4.43
N GLY A 46 6.31 5.92 -5.51
CA GLY A 46 5.43 5.41 -6.55
C GLY A 46 4.62 4.22 -6.05
N ILE A 47 4.37 3.25 -6.94
CA ILE A 47 3.64 2.04 -6.56
C ILE A 47 4.29 1.37 -5.35
N ASP A 48 3.48 1.07 -4.34
CA ASP A 48 3.90 0.46 -3.08
C ASP A 48 2.94 -0.66 -2.72
N GLY A 49 1.77 -0.34 -2.17
CA GLY A 49 0.76 -1.34 -1.84
C GLY A 49 0.18 -2.03 -3.08
N ILE A 50 0.08 -3.36 -3.01
CA ILE A 50 -0.66 -4.20 -3.97
C ILE A 50 -1.56 -5.19 -3.22
N ALA A 51 -2.73 -5.51 -3.78
CA ALA A 51 -3.62 -6.54 -3.28
C ALA A 51 -4.17 -7.38 -4.43
N LEU A 52 -4.09 -8.71 -4.29
CA LEU A 52 -4.42 -9.66 -5.34
C LEU A 52 -5.76 -10.32 -5.04
N GLY A 53 -6.80 -9.90 -5.74
CA GLY A 53 -8.10 -10.55 -5.74
C GLY A 53 -8.19 -11.68 -6.78
N PRO A 54 -9.37 -12.35 -6.90
CA PRO A 54 -9.54 -13.46 -7.84
C PRO A 54 -9.39 -13.06 -9.32
N GLU A 55 -9.83 -11.86 -9.68
CA GLU A 55 -9.84 -11.36 -11.07
C GLU A 55 -8.98 -10.10 -11.26
N TRP A 56 -8.69 -9.38 -10.20
CA TRP A 56 -8.09 -8.06 -10.24
C TRP A 56 -6.85 -7.95 -9.38
N LEU A 57 -5.84 -7.26 -9.89
CA LEU A 57 -4.78 -6.66 -9.08
C LEU A 57 -5.22 -5.24 -8.73
N TYR A 58 -5.26 -4.93 -7.44
CA TYR A 58 -5.42 -3.57 -6.92
C TYR A 58 -4.06 -3.03 -6.54
N PHE A 59 -3.83 -1.75 -6.81
CA PHE A 59 -2.54 -1.13 -6.52
C PHE A 59 -2.66 0.39 -6.39
N GLY A 60 -1.69 1.00 -5.75
CA GLY A 60 -1.62 2.45 -5.61
C GLY A 60 -0.22 2.93 -5.27
N ALA A 61 0.06 4.20 -5.59
CA ALA A 61 1.29 4.84 -5.17
C ALA A 61 1.22 5.22 -3.68
N LEU A 62 2.36 5.15 -2.97
CA LEU A 62 2.46 5.68 -1.61
C LEU A 62 2.02 7.15 -1.58
N SER A 63 2.59 7.96 -2.46
CA SER A 63 2.23 9.37 -2.64
C SER A 63 1.22 9.53 -3.76
N GLY A 64 0.04 8.92 -3.63
CA GLY A 64 -1.03 9.00 -4.60
C GLY A 64 -2.40 8.88 -3.94
N SER A 65 -3.38 9.58 -4.49
CA SER A 65 -4.74 9.70 -3.95
C SER A 65 -5.75 8.74 -4.56
N GLU A 66 -5.31 7.90 -5.50
CA GLU A 66 -6.16 6.97 -6.23
C GLU A 66 -5.74 5.51 -5.99
N LEU A 67 -6.73 4.66 -5.81
CA LEU A 67 -6.62 3.20 -5.88
C LEU A 67 -6.94 2.77 -7.30
N TYR A 68 -6.02 2.09 -7.94
CA TYR A 68 -6.18 1.55 -9.30
C TYR A 68 -6.41 0.05 -9.26
N ARG A 69 -6.93 -0.48 -10.37
CA ARG A 69 -6.98 -1.91 -10.61
C ARG A 69 -6.74 -2.24 -12.08
N ILE A 70 -6.28 -3.45 -12.31
CA ILE A 70 -6.15 -4.04 -13.65
C ILE A 70 -6.51 -5.52 -13.59
N ARG A 71 -7.09 -6.06 -14.68
CA ARG A 71 -7.44 -7.48 -14.74
C ARG A 71 -6.19 -8.36 -14.75
N LEU A 72 -6.21 -9.42 -13.96
CA LEU A 72 -5.13 -10.41 -13.96
C LEU A 72 -4.96 -11.10 -15.31
N SER A 73 -6.06 -11.30 -16.08
CA SER A 73 -6.00 -11.82 -17.44
C SER A 73 -5.17 -10.94 -18.36
N ASP A 74 -5.28 -9.61 -18.23
CA ASP A 74 -4.52 -8.68 -19.05
C ASP A 74 -3.03 -8.68 -18.66
N LEU A 75 -2.74 -8.73 -17.34
CA LEU A 75 -1.37 -8.84 -16.84
C LEU A 75 -0.68 -10.15 -17.27
N ARG A 76 -1.43 -11.23 -17.40
CA ARG A 76 -0.90 -12.56 -17.78
C ARG A 76 -0.76 -12.74 -19.29
N ASP A 77 -1.44 -11.92 -20.10
CA ASP A 77 -1.34 -11.99 -21.56
C ASP A 77 0.02 -11.45 -22.04
N ALA A 78 0.91 -12.38 -22.37
CA ALA A 78 2.25 -12.03 -22.89
C ALA A 78 2.21 -11.34 -24.25
N ASN A 79 1.10 -11.47 -24.99
CA ASN A 79 0.93 -10.88 -26.32
C ASN A 79 0.26 -9.50 -26.27
N LEU A 80 -0.28 -9.09 -25.12
CA LEU A 80 -0.90 -7.78 -24.98
C LEU A 80 0.18 -6.68 -24.99
N PRO A 81 0.19 -5.78 -26.00
CA PRO A 81 1.14 -4.68 -26.02
C PRO A 81 0.99 -3.77 -24.81
N GLN A 82 2.09 -3.23 -24.28
CA GLN A 82 2.08 -2.35 -23.11
C GLN A 82 1.12 -1.18 -23.30
N SER A 83 1.12 -0.53 -24.47
CA SER A 83 0.24 0.61 -24.77
C SER A 83 -1.26 0.27 -24.76
N GLN A 84 -1.63 -1.01 -24.92
CA GLN A 84 -3.00 -1.47 -24.75
C GLN A 84 -3.28 -1.86 -23.30
N MET A 85 -2.31 -2.45 -22.60
CA MET A 85 -2.43 -2.77 -21.17
C MET A 85 -2.64 -1.50 -20.36
N GLU A 86 -1.89 -0.44 -20.62
CA GLU A 86 -2.02 0.88 -19.98
C GLU A 86 -3.44 1.44 -20.03
N LYS A 87 -4.14 1.24 -21.16
CA LYS A 87 -5.53 1.69 -21.34
C LYS A 87 -6.55 0.86 -20.57
N ARG A 88 -6.14 -0.26 -19.96
CA ARG A 88 -7.00 -1.14 -19.19
C ARG A 88 -6.84 -0.95 -17.68
N VAL A 89 -5.96 -0.04 -17.28
CA VAL A 89 -5.90 0.42 -15.90
C VAL A 89 -7.16 1.24 -15.60
N GLU A 90 -7.87 0.84 -14.55
CA GLU A 90 -9.08 1.51 -14.10
C GLU A 90 -8.80 2.23 -12.77
N SER A 91 -9.23 3.49 -12.65
CA SER A 91 -9.43 4.13 -11.36
C SER A 91 -10.58 3.41 -10.64
N TYR A 92 -10.31 2.95 -9.41
CA TYR A 92 -11.28 2.18 -8.66
C TYR A 92 -11.95 3.00 -7.56
N SER A 93 -11.17 3.73 -6.77
CA SER A 93 -11.65 4.58 -5.69
C SER A 93 -10.59 5.60 -5.32
N ILE A 94 -10.99 6.65 -4.62
CA ILE A 94 -10.03 7.46 -3.88
C ILE A 94 -9.43 6.65 -2.73
N LYS A 95 -8.21 7.02 -2.30
CA LYS A 95 -7.53 6.44 -1.14
C LYS A 95 -6.72 7.50 -0.39
N PRO A 96 -6.44 7.31 0.91
CA PRO A 96 -5.43 8.09 1.61
C PRO A 96 -4.03 7.82 1.06
N LEU A 97 -3.03 8.60 1.43
CA LEU A 97 -1.63 8.25 1.20
C LEU A 97 -1.31 6.98 1.98
N SER A 98 -0.92 5.92 1.28
CA SER A 98 -0.90 4.57 1.85
C SER A 98 0.31 3.77 1.44
N ASP A 99 0.84 3.02 2.37
CA ASP A 99 1.94 2.07 2.19
C ASP A 99 1.40 0.68 1.81
N GLY A 100 0.56 0.09 2.65
CA GLY A 100 0.07 -1.28 2.50
C GLY A 100 -1.35 -1.42 2.00
N LEU A 101 -1.58 -2.47 1.22
CA LEU A 101 -2.91 -2.94 0.79
C LEU A 101 -3.10 -4.42 1.15
N SER A 102 -4.35 -4.82 1.36
CA SER A 102 -4.78 -6.22 1.49
C SER A 102 -6.22 -6.36 0.97
N ILE A 103 -6.70 -7.58 0.78
CA ILE A 103 -8.06 -7.84 0.27
C ILE A 103 -8.68 -9.06 0.95
N ASP A 104 -9.97 -9.00 1.23
CA ASP A 104 -10.73 -10.12 1.76
C ASP A 104 -11.44 -10.95 0.65
N VAL A 105 -12.07 -12.05 1.06
CA VAL A 105 -12.80 -12.93 0.14
C VAL A 105 -14.06 -12.28 -0.45
N ASP A 106 -14.59 -11.26 0.20
CA ASP A 106 -15.72 -10.47 -0.29
C ASP A 106 -15.29 -9.35 -1.25
N GLY A 107 -13.98 -9.15 -1.43
CA GLY A 107 -13.41 -8.16 -2.34
C GLY A 107 -13.37 -6.75 -1.77
N ASN A 108 -13.44 -6.59 -0.45
CA ASN A 108 -13.12 -5.31 0.18
C ASN A 108 -11.60 -5.14 0.21
N VAL A 109 -11.11 -4.00 -0.24
CA VAL A 109 -9.68 -3.65 -0.24
C VAL A 109 -9.38 -2.83 1.00
N TYR A 110 -8.46 -3.32 1.82
CA TYR A 110 -7.98 -2.68 3.03
C TYR A 110 -6.77 -1.81 2.71
N ILE A 111 -6.71 -0.61 3.27
CA ILE A 111 -5.74 0.42 2.90
C ILE A 111 -5.20 1.06 4.18
N THR A 112 -3.88 1.15 4.30
CA THR A 112 -3.26 1.91 5.39
C THR A 112 -3.37 3.42 5.12
N ASP A 113 -3.40 4.23 6.17
CA ASP A 113 -3.28 5.69 6.09
C ASP A 113 -2.10 6.14 6.94
N VAL A 114 -1.03 6.53 6.27
CA VAL A 114 0.22 6.92 6.93
C VAL A 114 0.18 8.32 7.54
N GLU A 115 -0.82 9.11 7.22
CA GLU A 115 -0.96 10.47 7.73
C GLU A 115 -1.86 10.56 8.97
N HIS A 116 -2.95 9.76 8.99
CA HIS A 116 -3.99 9.87 10.01
C HIS A 116 -4.04 8.68 10.96
N HIS A 117 -3.01 7.82 10.94
CA HIS A 117 -2.89 6.68 11.86
C HIS A 117 -4.09 5.73 11.78
N ALA A 118 -4.55 5.44 10.55
CA ALA A 118 -5.80 4.75 10.33
C ALA A 118 -5.69 3.59 9.33
N ILE A 119 -6.69 2.73 9.37
CA ILE A 119 -6.95 1.70 8.36
C ILE A 119 -8.32 1.95 7.76
N PHE A 120 -8.39 1.99 6.46
CA PHE A 120 -9.60 2.14 5.68
C PHE A 120 -9.96 0.82 4.97
N ALA A 121 -11.20 0.73 4.51
CA ALA A 121 -11.60 -0.26 3.53
C ALA A 121 -12.43 0.40 2.43
N VAL A 122 -12.24 -0.10 1.20
CA VAL A 122 -13.07 0.19 0.04
C VAL A 122 -13.86 -1.07 -0.29
N ASP A 123 -15.18 -0.97 -0.30
CA ASP A 123 -16.05 -2.10 -0.63
C ASP A 123 -16.26 -2.25 -2.15
N ARG A 124 -17.07 -3.25 -2.56
CA ARG A 124 -17.41 -3.49 -3.98
C ARG A 124 -18.23 -2.37 -4.61
N ASN A 125 -18.92 -1.55 -3.81
CA ASN A 125 -19.64 -0.37 -4.28
C ASN A 125 -18.70 0.84 -4.45
N ARG A 126 -17.41 0.66 -4.10
CA ARG A 126 -16.36 1.69 -4.10
C ARG A 126 -16.52 2.71 -2.98
N ASP A 127 -17.26 2.35 -1.93
CA ASP A 127 -17.43 3.19 -0.76
C ASP A 127 -16.23 3.05 0.17
N LEU A 128 -15.52 4.16 0.38
CA LEU A 128 -14.38 4.25 1.30
C LEU A 128 -14.88 4.52 2.72
N ARG A 129 -14.45 3.71 3.69
CA ARG A 129 -14.78 3.89 5.11
C ARG A 129 -13.59 3.67 6.01
N THR A 130 -13.52 4.41 7.09
CA THR A 130 -12.54 4.18 8.17
C THR A 130 -12.97 2.96 8.99
N LEU A 131 -12.05 2.03 9.21
CA LEU A 131 -12.27 0.84 10.06
C LEU A 131 -11.67 1.02 11.45
N LEU A 132 -10.49 1.60 11.50
CA LEU A 132 -9.71 1.76 12.73
C LEU A 132 -8.88 3.04 12.63
N GLN A 133 -8.82 3.79 13.72
CA GLN A 133 -7.92 4.91 13.89
C GLN A 133 -7.36 4.91 15.31
N SER A 134 -6.04 5.08 15.46
CA SER A 134 -5.40 5.07 16.76
C SER A 134 -4.02 5.73 16.72
N ASP A 135 -3.74 6.63 17.64
CA ASP A 135 -2.41 7.25 17.80
C ASP A 135 -1.31 6.25 18.17
N ASN A 136 -1.68 5.02 18.56
CA ASN A 136 -0.71 3.95 18.78
C ASN A 136 -0.14 3.36 17.49
N ILE A 137 -0.82 3.57 16.36
CA ILE A 137 -0.37 3.18 15.02
C ILE A 137 0.33 4.39 14.43
N ARG A 138 1.66 4.37 14.37
CA ARG A 138 2.46 5.54 13.99
C ARG A 138 2.66 5.65 12.48
N TRP A 139 2.93 4.52 11.84
CA TRP A 139 3.05 4.38 10.38
C TRP A 139 2.62 2.97 10.01
N PRO A 140 1.33 2.76 9.69
CA PRO A 140 0.85 1.45 9.26
C PRO A 140 1.43 1.14 7.87
N ASP A 141 2.38 0.23 7.84
CA ASP A 141 3.22 -0.09 6.68
C ASP A 141 2.54 -1.20 5.85
N ALA A 142 2.38 -2.36 6.44
CA ALA A 142 1.86 -3.53 5.75
C ALA A 142 0.60 -4.09 6.41
N LEU A 143 -0.25 -4.70 5.58
CA LEU A 143 -1.44 -5.44 5.98
C LEU A 143 -1.33 -6.87 5.51
N SER A 144 -1.75 -7.84 6.34
CA SER A 144 -1.86 -9.22 5.93
C SER A 144 -2.92 -9.96 6.73
N PHE A 145 -3.78 -10.73 6.05
CA PHE A 145 -4.68 -11.64 6.71
C PHE A 145 -3.94 -12.88 7.22
N GLY A 146 -4.14 -13.16 8.50
CA GLY A 146 -3.73 -14.40 9.12
C GLY A 146 -4.91 -15.36 9.26
N PRO A 147 -4.69 -16.49 9.97
CA PRO A 147 -5.74 -17.45 10.23
C PRO A 147 -6.89 -16.81 11.05
N ASP A 148 -8.07 -17.42 10.97
CA ASP A 148 -9.26 -17.06 11.74
C ASP A 148 -9.77 -15.62 11.51
N GLY A 149 -9.53 -15.05 10.31
CA GLY A 149 -10.02 -13.73 9.92
C GLY A 149 -9.37 -12.56 10.68
N TRP A 150 -8.18 -12.75 11.25
CA TRP A 150 -7.40 -11.65 11.81
C TRP A 150 -6.67 -10.90 10.69
N LEU A 151 -6.85 -9.59 10.63
CA LEU A 151 -6.02 -8.70 9.83
C LEU A 151 -4.90 -8.13 10.71
N TYR A 152 -3.66 -8.40 10.32
CA TYR A 152 -2.45 -7.91 10.98
C TYR A 152 -1.98 -6.63 10.32
N VAL A 153 -1.47 -5.71 11.13
CA VAL A 153 -0.95 -4.40 10.73
C VAL A 153 0.47 -4.28 11.26
N ALA A 154 1.46 -4.20 10.40
CA ALA A 154 2.81 -3.87 10.81
C ALA A 154 2.95 -2.35 10.97
N ASP A 155 3.43 -1.91 12.14
CA ASP A 155 3.73 -0.50 12.40
C ASP A 155 5.24 -0.28 12.32
N SER A 156 5.73 0.23 11.21
CA SER A 156 7.15 0.52 11.00
C SER A 156 7.61 1.80 11.71
N ALA A 157 6.68 2.66 12.09
CA ALA A 157 6.95 3.99 12.63
C ALA A 157 7.92 4.81 11.75
N LEU A 158 7.80 4.69 10.41
CA LEU A 158 8.74 5.26 9.45
C LEU A 158 8.99 6.76 9.68
N GLY A 159 7.96 7.51 10.08
CA GLY A 159 8.09 8.93 10.42
C GLY A 159 9.08 9.23 11.55
N ASP A 160 9.31 8.24 12.42
CA ASP A 160 10.23 8.37 13.56
C ASP A 160 11.60 7.68 13.34
N VAL A 161 11.77 6.97 12.22
CA VAL A 161 13.02 6.20 11.99
C VAL A 161 13.80 6.67 10.77
N VAL A 162 13.13 7.14 9.72
CA VAL A 162 13.81 7.52 8.47
C VAL A 162 14.79 8.69 8.71
N LEU A 163 16.04 8.49 8.30
CA LEU A 163 17.15 9.45 8.48
C LEU A 163 17.39 9.89 9.93
N LYS A 164 17.03 9.06 10.90
CA LYS A 164 17.32 9.30 12.33
C LYS A 164 18.56 8.52 12.77
N SER A 165 19.16 8.97 13.88
CA SER A 165 20.26 8.24 14.50
C SER A 165 19.78 6.92 15.10
N ARG A 166 20.69 5.95 15.24
CA ARG A 166 20.39 4.66 15.88
C ARG A 166 19.83 4.84 17.30
N GLU A 167 20.43 5.73 18.08
CA GLU A 167 19.99 6.05 19.44
C GLU A 167 18.53 6.56 19.45
N HIS A 168 18.17 7.44 18.51
CA HIS A 168 16.80 7.93 18.39
C HIS A 168 15.86 6.76 18.04
N ILE A 169 16.23 5.92 17.06
CA ILE A 169 15.42 4.76 16.64
C ILE A 169 15.18 3.81 17.84
N GLU A 170 16.23 3.48 18.59
CA GLU A 170 16.14 2.64 19.78
C GLU A 170 15.24 3.26 20.86
N SER A 171 15.24 4.58 21.01
CA SER A 171 14.38 5.29 21.97
C SER A 171 12.89 5.26 21.61
N GLN A 172 12.54 4.99 20.35
CA GLN A 172 11.15 4.89 19.87
C GLN A 172 10.53 3.49 20.06
N ALA A 173 11.29 2.55 20.62
CA ALA A 173 10.76 1.21 20.94
C ALA A 173 9.62 1.31 21.99
N PRO A 174 8.65 0.37 22.00
CA PRO A 174 8.59 -0.82 21.15
C PRO A 174 8.00 -0.54 19.77
N TYR A 175 8.47 -1.28 18.76
CA TYR A 175 7.83 -1.41 17.45
C TYR A 175 6.78 -2.52 17.55
N ARG A 176 5.64 -2.36 16.86
CA ARG A 176 4.47 -3.18 17.12
C ARG A 176 3.88 -3.81 15.87
N VAL A 177 3.30 -4.97 16.06
CA VAL A 177 2.33 -5.54 15.13
C VAL A 177 0.98 -5.53 15.83
N PHE A 178 0.01 -4.88 15.23
CA PHE A 178 -1.37 -4.87 15.70
C PHE A 178 -2.19 -5.90 14.94
N ARG A 179 -3.36 -6.24 15.45
CA ARG A 179 -4.34 -7.05 14.76
C ARG A 179 -5.75 -6.69 15.17
N PHE A 180 -6.68 -6.84 14.24
CA PHE A 180 -8.11 -6.73 14.51
C PHE A 180 -8.89 -7.67 13.60
N LYS A 181 -10.18 -7.89 13.90
CA LYS A 181 -11.08 -8.69 13.06
C LYS A 181 -12.01 -7.78 12.29
N PRO A 182 -11.90 -7.66 10.97
CA PRO A 182 -12.86 -6.90 10.16
C PRO A 182 -14.22 -7.60 10.03
N GLY A 183 -14.33 -8.87 10.43
CA GLY A 183 -15.55 -9.66 10.37
C GLY A 183 -15.72 -10.50 9.12
N VAL A 184 -14.68 -10.54 8.28
CA VAL A 184 -14.64 -11.30 7.01
C VAL A 184 -13.32 -12.06 6.95
N GLU A 185 -13.30 -13.19 6.28
CA GLU A 185 -12.05 -13.95 6.03
C GLU A 185 -11.19 -13.27 4.96
N GLY A 186 -9.88 -13.40 5.10
CA GLY A 186 -8.92 -12.89 4.12
C GLY A 186 -8.87 -13.73 2.84
N THR A 187 -8.49 -13.11 1.75
CA THR A 187 -8.07 -13.85 0.56
C THR A 187 -6.76 -14.58 0.85
N PRO A 188 -6.65 -15.90 0.58
CA PRO A 188 -5.42 -16.64 0.83
C PRO A 188 -4.21 -16.01 0.14
N GLY A 189 -3.14 -15.75 0.91
CA GLY A 189 -1.90 -15.15 0.41
C GLY A 189 -1.90 -13.63 0.37
N GLN A 190 -2.88 -12.98 1.02
CA GLN A 190 -2.99 -11.52 1.13
C GLN A 190 -2.95 -11.04 2.59
#